data_cd8fdfb29a795b215f37b3f746ab668e
#
_entry.id   cd8fdfb29a795b215f37b3f746ab668e
#
_cell.length_a   1.000
_cell.length_b   1.000
_cell.length_c   1.000
_cell.angle_alpha   90.00
_cell.angle_beta   90.00
_cell.angle_gamma   90.00
#
_symmetry.space_group_name_H-M   'P 1'
#
loop_
_entity.id
_entity.type
_entity.pdbx_description
1 polymer ?
#
loop_
_entity_poly.entity_id
_entity_poly.type
_entity_poly.pdbx_seq_one_letter_code
_entity_poly.pdbx_strand_id
1 'polypeptide(L)'
;YDDRAAEIRRAIHTFWDALEGVPGLRAHRVDRDSGSTMAGWYSAAGLYVPEDLEGLSLTRFAEAVQAEGSSCSPGVNKPLHLHPLLNTCDIYGHGKPTRLAHTDRDLRQPPGSLPVSEGIGARTYGIPQFKRYYPDVVEAHAAAYRKVAENYELLLPGDTGNPPDLCDWDVG
;
A
#
# COMPACT_ATOMS: atom_id res chain seq x y z
N TYR A 1 -2.58 -26.21 7.43
CA TYR A 1 -2.17 -24.79 7.47
C TYR A 1 -0.95 -24.55 6.58
N ASP A 2 0.10 -25.36 6.74
CA ASP A 2 1.39 -25.15 6.04
C ASP A 2 1.29 -25.22 4.52
N ASP A 3 0.54 -26.19 4.00
CA ASP A 3 0.29 -26.31 2.55
C ASP A 3 -0.42 -25.06 1.99
N ARG A 4 -1.40 -24.53 2.75
CA ARG A 4 -2.12 -23.33 2.36
C ARG A 4 -1.19 -22.09 2.36
N ALA A 5 -0.38 -21.95 3.39
CA ALA A 5 0.60 -20.86 3.47
C ALA A 5 1.63 -20.94 2.34
N ALA A 6 2.06 -22.15 1.99
CA ALA A 6 2.96 -22.38 0.87
C ALA A 6 2.34 -21.99 -0.49
N GLU A 7 1.07 -22.36 -0.74
CA GLU A 7 0.35 -21.97 -1.95
C GLU A 7 0.20 -20.44 -2.07
N ILE A 8 -0.21 -19.77 -0.99
CA ILE A 8 -0.35 -18.30 -0.95
C ILE A 8 0.99 -17.64 -1.25
N ARG A 9 2.05 -18.08 -0.54
CA ARG A 9 3.41 -17.57 -0.76
C ARG A 9 3.85 -17.75 -2.21
N ARG A 10 3.63 -18.94 -2.80
CA ARG A 10 3.95 -19.21 -4.19
C ARG A 10 3.21 -18.24 -5.13
N ALA A 11 1.91 -18.04 -4.92
CA ALA A 11 1.11 -17.14 -5.75
C ALA A 11 1.63 -15.69 -5.72
N ILE A 12 1.92 -15.17 -4.52
CA ILE A 12 2.42 -13.80 -4.34
C ILE A 12 3.80 -13.64 -4.97
N HIS A 13 4.71 -14.61 -4.77
CA HIS A 13 6.03 -14.53 -5.40
C HIS A 13 5.94 -14.64 -6.93
N THR A 14 5.10 -15.53 -7.47
CA THR A 14 4.88 -15.64 -8.92
C THR A 14 4.33 -14.32 -9.49
N PHE A 15 3.38 -13.68 -8.80
CA PHE A 15 2.86 -12.38 -9.21
C PHE A 15 3.97 -11.31 -9.26
N TRP A 16 4.80 -11.23 -8.22
CA TRP A 16 5.90 -10.27 -8.19
C TRP A 16 7.01 -10.57 -9.21
N ASP A 17 7.32 -11.85 -9.45
CA ASP A 17 8.29 -12.25 -10.46
C ASP A 17 7.80 -11.84 -11.86
N ALA A 18 6.51 -11.99 -12.13
CA ALA A 18 5.89 -11.55 -13.39
C ALA A 18 5.89 -10.03 -13.61
N LEU A 19 6.03 -9.26 -12.54
CA LEU A 19 6.11 -7.79 -12.57
C LEU A 19 7.54 -7.24 -12.42
N GLU A 20 8.55 -8.10 -12.41
CA GLU A 20 9.93 -7.67 -12.31
C GLU A 20 10.32 -6.81 -13.52
N GLY A 21 10.91 -5.64 -13.25
CA GLY A 21 11.31 -4.67 -14.28
C GLY A 21 10.18 -3.81 -14.85
N VAL A 22 8.92 -4.04 -14.47
CA VAL A 22 7.80 -3.18 -14.89
C VAL A 22 7.95 -1.79 -14.26
N PRO A 23 7.88 -0.69 -15.04
CA PRO A 23 8.05 0.66 -14.53
C PRO A 23 6.99 1.01 -13.48
N GLY A 24 7.37 1.79 -12.49
CA GLY A 24 6.46 2.26 -11.43
C GLY A 24 6.10 1.23 -10.36
N LEU A 25 6.43 -0.05 -10.55
CA LEU A 25 6.04 -1.13 -9.65
C LEU A 25 7.25 -1.75 -8.96
N ARG A 26 7.19 -1.84 -7.63
CA ARG A 26 8.21 -2.52 -6.83
C ARG A 26 7.55 -3.50 -5.87
N ALA A 27 8.10 -4.69 -5.81
CA ALA A 27 7.66 -5.73 -4.88
C ALA A 27 7.96 -5.34 -3.43
N HIS A 28 6.97 -5.49 -2.54
CA HIS A 28 7.21 -5.46 -1.10
C HIS A 28 7.47 -6.88 -0.62
N ARG A 29 8.67 -7.35 -0.82
CA ARG A 29 9.14 -8.68 -0.40
C ARG A 29 10.57 -8.63 0.11
N VAL A 30 10.90 -9.60 0.95
CA VAL A 30 12.26 -9.79 1.44
C VAL A 30 13.15 -10.25 0.28
N ASP A 31 14.35 -9.71 0.21
CA ASP A 31 15.36 -10.14 -0.75
C ASP A 31 15.65 -11.64 -0.55
N ARG A 32 15.72 -12.39 -1.67
CA ARG A 32 15.96 -13.83 -1.67
C ARG A 32 17.28 -14.21 -1.00
N ASP A 33 18.29 -13.35 -1.13
CA ASP A 33 19.64 -13.60 -0.63
C ASP A 33 19.88 -13.05 0.79
N SER A 34 18.86 -12.43 1.40
CA SER A 34 18.98 -11.83 2.74
C SER A 34 19.06 -12.83 3.89
N GLY A 35 18.79 -14.12 3.64
CA GLY A 35 18.63 -15.13 4.67
C GLY A 35 17.34 -15.01 5.50
N SER A 36 16.51 -14.02 5.24
CA SER A 36 15.20 -13.81 5.87
C SER A 36 14.09 -14.47 5.07
N THR A 37 12.98 -14.78 5.72
CA THR A 37 11.80 -15.36 5.07
C THR A 37 10.54 -14.60 5.41
N MET A 38 9.61 -14.52 4.46
CA MET A 38 8.23 -14.08 4.70
C MET A 38 7.35 -15.32 4.81
N ALA A 39 6.94 -15.65 6.02
CA ALA A 39 6.13 -16.85 6.28
C ALA A 39 4.68 -16.70 5.81
N GLY A 40 4.17 -15.48 5.77
CA GLY A 40 2.81 -15.16 5.33
C GLY A 40 2.57 -13.66 5.24
N TRP A 41 1.40 -13.28 4.74
CA TRP A 41 0.97 -11.90 4.62
C TRP A 41 -0.40 -11.72 5.26
N TYR A 42 -0.54 -10.71 6.08
CA TYR A 42 -1.84 -10.20 6.50
C TYR A 42 -2.52 -9.50 5.32
N SER A 43 -1.78 -8.61 4.65
CA SER A 43 -2.18 -7.94 3.43
C SER A 43 -0.94 -7.78 2.56
N ALA A 44 -0.96 -8.34 1.37
CA ALA A 44 0.14 -8.18 0.44
C ALA A 44 0.03 -6.82 -0.25
N ALA A 45 1.15 -6.11 -0.33
CA ALA A 45 1.22 -4.77 -0.88
C ALA A 45 2.42 -4.62 -1.82
N GLY A 46 2.40 -3.56 -2.62
CA GLY A 46 3.51 -3.13 -3.44
C GLY A 46 3.85 -1.67 -3.20
N LEU A 47 5.05 -1.28 -3.60
CA LEU A 47 5.49 0.11 -3.61
C LEU A 47 5.34 0.68 -5.02
N TYR A 48 4.66 1.81 -5.11
CA TYR A 48 4.44 2.58 -6.32
C TYR A 48 5.48 3.69 -6.46
N VAL A 49 6.08 3.81 -7.63
CA VAL A 49 7.08 4.81 -7.96
C VAL A 49 6.55 5.69 -9.09
N PRO A 50 5.79 6.75 -8.78
CA PRO A 50 5.18 7.60 -9.79
C PRO A 50 6.22 8.28 -10.69
N GLU A 51 7.43 8.46 -10.23
CA GLU A 51 8.53 9.05 -11.00
C GLU A 51 8.88 8.23 -12.26
N ASP A 52 8.68 6.91 -12.23
CA ASP A 52 8.88 6.03 -13.38
C ASP A 52 7.73 6.14 -14.41
N LEU A 53 6.62 6.80 -14.05
CA LEU A 53 5.39 6.94 -14.83
C LEU A 53 4.99 8.42 -15.01
N GLU A 54 5.96 9.30 -15.12
CA GLU A 54 5.79 10.76 -15.31
C GLU A 54 4.87 11.43 -14.29
N GLY A 55 4.80 10.88 -13.07
CA GLY A 55 3.98 11.42 -12.00
C GLY A 55 2.53 10.95 -11.98
N LEU A 56 2.16 9.96 -12.79
CA LEU A 56 0.81 9.38 -12.75
C LEU A 56 0.41 9.02 -11.31
N SER A 57 -0.77 9.46 -10.88
CA SER A 57 -1.24 9.21 -9.53
C SER A 57 -1.53 7.73 -9.30
N LEU A 58 -1.31 7.27 -8.06
CA LEU A 58 -1.63 5.90 -7.67
C LEU A 58 -3.13 5.60 -7.79
N THR A 59 -3.99 6.59 -7.51
CA THR A 59 -5.44 6.46 -7.67
C THR A 59 -5.81 6.16 -9.12
N ARG A 60 -5.29 6.96 -10.06
CA ARG A 60 -5.57 6.78 -11.49
C ARG A 60 -5.03 5.45 -12.02
N PHE A 61 -3.83 5.06 -11.57
CA PHE A 61 -3.25 3.76 -11.88
C PHE A 61 -4.14 2.61 -11.38
N ALA A 62 -4.58 2.68 -10.12
CA ALA A 62 -5.42 1.64 -9.53
C ALA A 62 -6.78 1.50 -10.23
N GLU A 63 -7.43 2.61 -10.58
CA GLU A 63 -8.66 2.60 -11.37
C GLU A 63 -8.48 1.88 -12.72
N ALA A 64 -7.38 2.14 -13.41
CA ALA A 64 -7.08 1.48 -14.68
C ALA A 64 -6.83 -0.03 -14.51
N VAL A 65 -6.09 -0.44 -13.48
CA VAL A 65 -5.88 -1.85 -13.15
C VAL A 65 -7.20 -2.56 -12.82
N GLN A 66 -8.10 -1.88 -12.11
CA GLN A 66 -9.44 -2.41 -11.81
C GLN A 66 -10.29 -2.52 -13.08
N ALA A 67 -10.20 -1.58 -13.99
CA ALA A 67 -10.89 -1.63 -15.29
C ALA A 67 -10.39 -2.79 -16.18
N GLU A 68 -9.13 -3.18 -16.02
CA GLU A 68 -8.55 -4.38 -16.67
C GLU A 68 -8.94 -5.69 -15.95
N GLY A 69 -9.79 -5.63 -14.93
CA GLY A 69 -10.33 -6.81 -14.23
C GLY A 69 -9.46 -7.35 -13.09
N SER A 70 -8.43 -6.63 -12.68
CA SER A 70 -7.62 -6.99 -11.52
C SER A 70 -8.01 -6.18 -10.28
N SER A 71 -7.51 -6.58 -9.10
CA SER A 71 -7.67 -5.85 -7.84
C SER A 71 -6.42 -5.01 -7.59
N CYS A 72 -6.60 -3.73 -7.34
CA CYS A 72 -5.57 -2.81 -6.90
C CYS A 72 -6.20 -1.82 -5.92
N SER A 73 -5.75 -1.79 -4.69
CA SER A 73 -6.28 -0.89 -3.66
C SER A 73 -5.23 0.18 -3.35
N PRO A 74 -5.44 1.45 -3.75
CA PRO A 74 -4.48 2.49 -3.46
C PRO A 74 -4.49 2.88 -1.98
N GLY A 75 -3.33 3.26 -1.45
CA GLY A 75 -3.19 3.75 -0.09
C GLY A 75 -2.97 2.69 0.97
N VAL A 76 -2.74 3.17 2.16
CA VAL A 76 -2.61 2.41 3.41
C VAL A 76 -3.24 3.22 4.54
N ASN A 77 -3.32 2.66 5.73
CA ASN A 77 -3.78 3.40 6.91
C ASN A 77 -2.96 4.67 7.12
N LYS A 78 -3.64 5.74 7.52
CA LYS A 78 -3.00 7.01 7.92
C LYS A 78 -1.96 6.77 9.02
N PRO A 79 -0.85 7.52 9.03
CA PRO A 79 0.20 7.37 10.04
C PRO A 79 -0.34 7.49 11.46
N LEU A 80 -0.03 6.51 12.29
CA LEU A 80 -0.59 6.39 13.63
C LEU A 80 -0.34 7.61 14.53
N HIS A 81 0.80 8.32 14.33
CA HIS A 81 1.13 9.52 15.09
C HIS A 81 0.12 10.67 14.86
N LEU A 82 -0.61 10.66 13.73
CA LEU A 82 -1.66 11.64 13.43
C LEU A 82 -3.06 11.22 13.91
N HIS A 83 -3.20 10.01 14.48
CA HIS A 83 -4.50 9.50 14.88
C HIS A 83 -5.13 10.35 15.98
N PRO A 84 -6.43 10.75 15.87
CA PRO A 84 -7.12 11.56 16.86
C PRO A 84 -7.04 10.99 18.29
N LEU A 85 -7.15 9.65 18.41
CA LEU A 85 -7.02 8.95 19.68
C LEU A 85 -5.74 9.31 20.47
N LEU A 86 -4.64 9.56 19.74
CA LEU A 86 -3.35 9.86 20.34
C LEU A 86 -3.09 11.36 20.51
N ASN A 87 -3.86 12.20 19.83
CA ASN A 87 -3.58 13.63 19.76
C ASN A 87 -4.65 14.51 20.41
N THR A 88 -5.92 14.09 20.41
CA THR A 88 -7.03 14.92 20.87
C THR A 88 -7.95 14.23 21.86
N CYS A 89 -8.07 12.90 21.85
CA CYS A 89 -9.01 12.20 22.71
C CYS A 89 -8.51 12.13 24.16
N ASP A 90 -9.33 12.56 25.10
CA ASP A 90 -9.13 12.37 26.54
C ASP A 90 -9.84 11.10 27.00
N ILE A 91 -9.19 9.96 26.83
CA ILE A 91 -9.77 8.63 27.14
C ILE A 91 -9.91 8.44 28.67
N TYR A 92 -9.03 9.05 29.45
CA TYR A 92 -8.94 8.82 30.87
C TYR A 92 -9.61 9.93 31.72
N GLY A 93 -10.19 10.96 31.10
CA GLY A 93 -10.86 12.06 31.80
C GLY A 93 -9.93 12.96 32.59
N HIS A 94 -8.67 13.10 32.15
CA HIS A 94 -7.69 13.97 32.83
C HIS A 94 -7.63 15.39 32.23
N GLY A 95 -8.48 15.70 31.29
CA GLY A 95 -8.45 16.96 30.54
C GLY A 95 -7.28 17.08 29.56
N LYS A 96 -6.60 15.97 29.28
CA LYS A 96 -5.44 15.89 28.36
C LYS A 96 -5.57 14.72 27.39
N PRO A 97 -5.04 14.85 26.17
CA PRO A 97 -4.91 13.71 25.26
C PRO A 97 -4.10 12.55 25.88
N THR A 98 -4.39 11.33 25.47
CA THR A 98 -3.79 10.09 26.00
C THR A 98 -2.27 10.16 26.14
N ARG A 99 -1.57 10.74 25.15
CA ARG A 99 -0.09 10.87 25.18
C ARG A 99 0.43 11.81 26.25
N LEU A 100 -0.39 12.73 26.75
CA LEU A 100 -0.02 13.74 27.74
C LEU A 100 -0.54 13.41 29.14
N ALA A 101 -1.29 12.33 29.32
CA ALA A 101 -1.97 12.02 30.58
C ALA A 101 -1.01 11.89 31.78
N HIS A 102 0.21 11.44 31.56
CA HIS A 102 1.20 11.15 32.61
C HIS A 102 2.54 11.86 32.41
N THR A 103 2.59 12.94 31.65
CA THR A 103 3.82 13.71 31.41
C THR A 103 3.49 15.20 31.26
N ASP A 104 4.44 16.03 31.65
CA ASP A 104 4.38 17.49 31.42
C ASP A 104 5.01 17.88 30.06
N ARG A 105 5.74 16.93 29.41
CA ARG A 105 6.31 17.14 28.08
C ARG A 105 5.33 16.71 27.03
N ASP A 106 5.08 17.56 26.04
CA ASP A 106 4.30 17.17 24.85
C ASP A 106 5.10 16.17 23.98
N LEU A 107 4.59 14.95 23.91
CA LEU A 107 5.19 13.86 23.14
C LEU A 107 4.51 13.67 21.77
N ARG A 108 3.53 14.52 21.43
CA ARG A 108 2.86 14.41 20.14
C ARG A 108 3.80 14.77 19.01
N GLN A 109 3.63 14.06 17.92
CA GLN A 109 4.33 14.32 16.67
C GLN A 109 3.38 15.13 15.76
N PRO A 110 3.65 16.40 15.47
CA PRO A 110 2.79 17.20 14.62
C PRO A 110 2.85 16.73 13.17
N PRO A 111 1.87 17.11 12.33
CA PRO A 111 1.95 16.90 10.88
C PRO A 111 3.28 17.45 10.31
N GLY A 112 3.88 16.71 9.39
CA GLY A 112 5.18 17.03 8.78
C GLY A 112 6.40 16.55 9.58
N SER A 113 6.20 16.01 10.80
CA SER A 113 7.33 15.52 11.62
C SER A 113 7.89 14.17 11.15
N LEU A 114 7.07 13.35 10.47
CA LEU A 114 7.44 12.05 9.95
C LEU A 114 7.11 11.94 8.44
N PRO A 115 7.81 12.68 7.57
CA PRO A 115 7.41 12.86 6.17
C PRO A 115 7.38 11.56 5.39
N VAL A 116 8.25 10.60 5.67
CA VAL A 116 8.22 9.29 5.02
C VAL A 116 6.96 8.53 5.39
N SER A 117 6.61 8.49 6.66
CA SER A 117 5.41 7.82 7.15
C SER A 117 4.14 8.50 6.64
N GLU A 118 4.15 9.82 6.54
CA GLU A 118 3.02 10.61 6.04
C GLU A 118 2.82 10.50 4.53
N GLY A 119 3.92 10.34 3.78
CA GLY A 119 3.89 10.24 2.32
C GLY A 119 3.72 8.81 1.77
N ILE A 120 3.90 7.77 2.61
CA ILE A 120 3.92 6.38 2.13
C ILE A 120 2.59 5.92 1.52
N GLY A 121 1.47 6.50 1.97
CA GLY A 121 0.15 6.14 1.48
C GLY A 121 -0.04 6.36 -0.01
N ALA A 122 0.50 7.45 -0.54
CA ALA A 122 0.47 7.76 -1.97
C ALA A 122 1.41 6.86 -2.81
N ARG A 123 2.19 6.02 -2.14
CA ARG A 123 3.18 5.12 -2.75
C ARG A 123 2.97 3.65 -2.41
N THR A 124 1.85 3.30 -1.80
CA THR A 124 1.58 1.91 -1.43
C THR A 124 0.23 1.49 -1.96
N TYR A 125 0.17 0.31 -2.53
CA TYR A 125 -1.06 -0.30 -3.01
C TYR A 125 -1.17 -1.75 -2.57
N GLY A 126 -2.39 -2.20 -2.28
CA GLY A 126 -2.70 -3.60 -2.05
C GLY A 126 -2.81 -4.34 -3.38
N ILE A 127 -2.25 -5.55 -3.42
CA ILE A 127 -2.33 -6.46 -4.58
C ILE A 127 -3.47 -7.47 -4.40
N PRO A 128 -3.84 -8.24 -5.45
CA PRO A 128 -4.82 -9.31 -5.33
C PRO A 128 -4.49 -10.28 -4.19
N GLN A 129 -5.50 -10.62 -3.38
CA GLN A 129 -5.33 -11.57 -2.28
C GLN A 129 -5.50 -13.01 -2.76
N PHE A 130 -4.39 -13.65 -3.10
CA PHE A 130 -4.38 -15.04 -3.52
C PHE A 130 -4.64 -15.98 -2.33
N LYS A 131 -5.69 -16.78 -2.42
CA LYS A 131 -6.02 -17.79 -1.40
C LYS A 131 -5.54 -19.20 -1.78
N ARG A 132 -5.19 -19.38 -3.05
CA ARG A 132 -4.68 -20.61 -3.68
C ARG A 132 -3.72 -20.23 -4.79
N TYR A 133 -2.90 -21.19 -5.21
CA TYR A 133 -2.03 -21.02 -6.37
C TYR A 133 -2.70 -21.57 -7.62
N TYR A 134 -3.16 -20.67 -8.47
CA TYR A 134 -3.64 -20.94 -9.82
C TYR A 134 -2.79 -20.10 -10.80
N PRO A 135 -1.81 -20.71 -11.50
CA PRO A 135 -0.85 -19.95 -12.30
C PRO A 135 -1.50 -19.03 -13.31
N ASP A 136 -2.51 -19.51 -14.04
CA ASP A 136 -3.21 -18.71 -15.05
C ASP A 136 -3.93 -17.49 -14.45
N VAL A 137 -4.49 -17.63 -13.26
CA VAL A 137 -5.14 -16.51 -12.55
C VAL A 137 -4.11 -15.50 -12.08
N VAL A 138 -2.98 -15.97 -11.54
CA VAL A 138 -1.89 -15.10 -11.09
C VAL A 138 -1.32 -14.31 -12.28
N GLU A 139 -1.09 -14.97 -13.41
CA GLU A 139 -0.58 -14.33 -14.63
C GLU A 139 -1.58 -13.33 -15.21
N ALA A 140 -2.87 -13.63 -15.22
CA ALA A 140 -3.91 -12.71 -15.67
C ALA A 140 -3.92 -11.41 -14.86
N HIS A 141 -3.79 -11.51 -13.53
CA HIS A 141 -3.65 -10.33 -12.67
C HIS A 141 -2.36 -9.55 -12.96
N ALA A 142 -1.22 -10.23 -13.10
CA ALA A 142 0.04 -9.58 -13.41
C ALA A 142 0.01 -8.89 -14.80
N ALA A 143 -0.60 -9.53 -15.80
CA ALA A 143 -0.77 -8.95 -17.12
C ALA A 143 -1.57 -7.65 -17.12
N ALA A 144 -2.62 -7.54 -16.29
CA ALA A 144 -3.38 -6.32 -16.11
C ALA A 144 -2.51 -5.16 -15.58
N TYR A 145 -1.71 -5.42 -14.56
CA TYR A 145 -0.78 -4.43 -13.99
C TYR A 145 0.28 -3.99 -15.02
N ARG A 146 0.88 -4.96 -15.70
CA ARG A 146 1.89 -4.70 -16.74
C ARG A 146 1.31 -3.85 -17.87
N LYS A 147 0.14 -4.24 -18.39
CA LYS A 147 -0.55 -3.50 -19.45
C LYS A 147 -0.77 -2.04 -19.07
N VAL A 148 -1.26 -1.79 -17.85
CA VAL A 148 -1.51 -0.43 -17.36
C VAL A 148 -0.20 0.36 -17.22
N ALA A 149 0.83 -0.25 -16.62
CA ALA A 149 2.12 0.39 -16.42
C ALA A 149 2.84 0.71 -17.75
N GLU A 150 2.77 -0.19 -18.73
CA GLU A 150 3.39 -0.01 -20.05
C GLU A 150 2.65 0.99 -20.95
N ASN A 151 1.39 1.32 -20.63
CA ASN A 151 0.56 2.28 -21.37
C ASN A 151 0.16 3.49 -20.51
N TYR A 152 0.94 3.81 -19.50
CA TYR A 152 0.64 4.87 -18.53
C TYR A 152 0.39 6.25 -19.17
N GLU A 153 1.06 6.54 -20.29
CA GLU A 153 0.93 7.80 -21.02
C GLU A 153 -0.53 8.10 -21.43
N LEU A 154 -1.31 7.04 -21.70
CA LEU A 154 -2.73 7.17 -22.03
C LEU A 154 -3.60 7.60 -20.82
N LEU A 155 -3.07 7.48 -19.62
CA LEU A 155 -3.77 7.77 -18.37
C LEU A 155 -3.45 9.18 -17.84
N LEU A 156 -2.31 9.77 -18.24
CA LEU A 156 -1.90 11.12 -17.84
C LEU A 156 -2.95 12.19 -18.16
N PRO A 157 -3.57 12.20 -19.37
CA PRO A 157 -4.69 13.08 -19.62
C PRO A 157 -5.90 12.73 -18.73
N GLY A 158 -6.32 13.68 -17.89
CA GLY A 158 -7.44 13.48 -16.96
C GLY A 158 -7.06 12.88 -15.60
N ASP A 159 -5.79 12.70 -15.31
CA ASP A 159 -5.33 12.42 -13.95
C ASP A 159 -5.52 13.66 -13.07
N THR A 160 -6.31 13.52 -12.02
CA THR A 160 -6.60 14.60 -11.05
C THR A 160 -5.73 14.52 -9.80
N GLY A 161 -4.80 13.58 -9.78
CA GLY A 161 -3.95 13.29 -8.62
C GLY A 161 -4.63 12.39 -7.57
N ASN A 162 -3.89 12.08 -6.52
CA ASN A 162 -4.45 11.33 -5.39
C ASN A 162 -5.37 12.24 -4.58
N PRO A 163 -6.53 11.75 -4.11
CA PRO A 163 -7.39 12.50 -3.21
C PRO A 163 -6.69 12.75 -1.86
N PRO A 164 -6.96 13.87 -1.18
CA PRO A 164 -6.30 14.23 0.07
C PRO A 164 -6.62 13.26 1.22
N ASP A 165 -7.73 12.54 1.13
CA ASP A 165 -8.22 11.56 2.10
C ASP A 165 -7.86 10.11 1.76
N LEU A 166 -6.97 9.89 0.78
CA LEU A 166 -6.57 8.55 0.31
C LEU A 166 -6.21 7.58 1.45
N CYS A 167 -5.72 8.09 2.56
CA CYS A 167 -5.27 7.32 3.71
C CYS A 167 -5.98 7.75 5.01
N ASP A 168 -7.16 8.32 4.95
CA ASP A 168 -7.87 8.72 6.15
C ASP A 168 -8.37 7.51 6.96
N TRP A 169 -8.48 7.74 8.28
CA TRP A 169 -9.08 6.77 9.16
C TRP A 169 -10.58 6.73 8.90
N ASP A 170 -11.09 5.55 8.58
CA ASP A 170 -12.53 5.31 8.59
C ASP A 170 -12.97 5.23 10.07
N VAL A 171 -13.36 6.39 10.60
CA VAL A 171 -13.93 6.55 11.95
C VAL A 171 -15.44 6.63 11.82
N GLY A 172 -16.05 5.55 11.22
CA GLY A 172 -17.50 5.42 11.11
C GLY A 172 -18.22 5.45 12.45
#